data_3eda7947b24ca375478c63794e13a7fb
#
_entry.id   3eda7947b24ca375478c63794e13a7fb
#
_cell.length_a   1.000
_cell.length_b   1.000
_cell.length_c   1.000
_cell.angle_alpha   90.00
_cell.angle_beta   90.00
_cell.angle_gamma   90.00
#
_symmetry.space_group_name_H-M   'P 1'
#
loop_
_entity.id
_entity.type
_entity.pdbx_description
1 polymer ?
#
loop_
_entity_poly.entity_id
_entity_poly.type
_entity_poly.pdbx_seq_one_letter_code
_entity_poly.pdbx_strand_id
1 'polypeptide(L)'
;MLRFAKNGHPARPIGGDGVLFCMRYLSRHPLPTNSWFGRPSVGESNAETIFHVRHVVVPCVLLGGILFGCHTSRDSSSTRQPREAAVLIQKEPVVFASRTFDPAAPPADMPPLPPGESAECDSDFLSRASVRGQPRRTDATHATLTITQVIVTLQLRLNIWLPAGATQILAEHEDGHRQIAEYYYQTADKLVELIASTYIGKRLEVTGADLDAESAKMLQLVATDITNEYNRQLNSNPTQLLYDNITDHSRNGVIAKDAVEHALKNAAIEAAQPTSGR
;
A
#
# COMPACT_ATOMS: atom_id res chain seq x y z
N MET A 1 -22.28 -4.59 -13.59
CA MET A 1 -23.65 -4.47 -13.03
C MET A 1 -23.55 -4.73 -11.56
N LEU A 2 -23.30 -3.69 -10.75
CA LEU A 2 -23.11 -3.75 -9.30
C LEU A 2 -24.48 -3.67 -8.62
N ARG A 3 -24.88 -4.75 -7.92
CA ARG A 3 -26.05 -4.74 -7.04
C ARG A 3 -25.60 -4.39 -5.64
N PHE A 4 -26.07 -3.26 -5.12
CA PHE A 4 -25.93 -2.89 -3.70
C PHE A 4 -27.00 -3.59 -2.89
N ALA A 5 -26.56 -4.34 -1.84
CA ALA A 5 -27.44 -4.83 -0.81
C ALA A 5 -27.70 -3.70 0.21
N LYS A 6 -29.00 -3.41 0.45
CA LYS A 6 -29.50 -2.54 1.52
C LYS A 6 -29.30 -3.23 2.86
N ASN A 7 -28.46 -2.69 3.74
CA ASN A 7 -28.63 -2.80 5.18
C ASN A 7 -28.08 -1.51 5.81
N GLY A 8 -28.97 -0.70 6.36
CA GLY A 8 -28.66 0.56 6.97
C GLY A 8 -28.09 0.43 8.39
N HIS A 9 -26.91 1.03 8.60
CA HIS A 9 -26.47 1.51 9.90
C HIS A 9 -25.77 2.85 9.68
N PRO A 10 -25.95 3.86 10.57
CA PRO A 10 -25.38 5.17 10.38
C PRO A 10 -23.86 5.13 10.62
N ALA A 11 -23.09 5.51 9.60
CA ALA A 11 -21.65 5.68 9.69
C ALA A 11 -21.31 6.94 10.49
N ARG A 12 -20.41 6.80 11.47
CA ARG A 12 -19.76 7.93 12.15
C ARG A 12 -18.78 8.62 11.20
N PRO A 13 -18.57 9.94 11.26
CA PRO A 13 -17.60 10.62 10.42
C PRO A 13 -16.18 10.23 10.83
N ILE A 14 -15.43 9.64 9.89
CA ILE A 14 -14.00 9.36 10.03
C ILE A 14 -13.25 10.57 9.49
N GLY A 15 -12.46 11.22 10.35
CA GLY A 15 -11.53 12.29 9.98
C GLY A 15 -10.55 11.79 8.90
N GLY A 16 -10.18 12.73 7.99
CA GLY A 16 -9.41 12.43 6.78
C GLY A 16 -7.94 12.11 7.02
N ASP A 17 -7.67 10.92 7.55
CA ASP A 17 -6.33 10.36 7.58
C ASP A 17 -6.25 9.24 6.53
N GLY A 18 -5.28 9.38 5.61
CA GLY A 18 -5.07 8.44 4.52
C GLY A 18 -4.99 7.01 5.06
N VAL A 19 -5.86 6.13 4.55
CA VAL A 19 -5.89 4.72 4.94
C VAL A 19 -4.57 4.08 4.51
N LEU A 20 -3.68 3.85 5.48
CA LEU A 20 -2.47 3.06 5.30
C LEU A 20 -2.89 1.59 5.46
N PHE A 21 -3.00 0.86 4.34
CA PHE A 21 -3.20 -0.58 4.38
C PHE A 21 -1.83 -1.26 4.49
N CYS A 22 -1.61 -1.91 5.62
CA CYS A 22 -0.45 -2.74 5.88
C CYS A 22 -0.88 -4.20 5.75
N MET A 23 -0.37 -4.91 4.73
CA MET A 23 -0.46 -6.36 4.69
C MET A 23 0.73 -6.91 5.46
N ARG A 24 0.47 -7.45 6.64
CA ARG A 24 1.45 -8.26 7.37
C ARG A 24 1.29 -9.71 6.94
N TYR A 25 2.37 -10.29 6.50
CA TYR A 25 2.46 -11.74 6.39
C TYR A 25 2.40 -12.33 7.81
N LEU A 26 1.25 -12.88 8.15
CA LEU A 26 1.10 -13.77 9.28
C LEU A 26 0.75 -15.13 8.68
N SER A 27 1.61 -16.11 8.79
CA SER A 27 1.29 -17.51 8.47
C SER A 27 0.15 -17.97 9.37
N ARG A 28 -1.10 -17.72 8.95
CA ARG A 28 -2.29 -18.18 9.69
C ARG A 28 -2.66 -19.57 9.21
N HIS A 29 -2.32 -20.57 9.98
CA HIS A 29 -3.03 -21.83 9.94
C HIS A 29 -4.50 -21.59 10.37
N PRO A 30 -5.50 -22.23 9.72
CA PRO A 30 -6.88 -22.10 10.15
C PRO A 30 -7.04 -22.67 11.56
N LEU A 31 -7.42 -21.81 12.49
CA LEU A 31 -7.76 -22.21 13.85
C LEU A 31 -9.07 -23.01 13.86
N PRO A 32 -9.18 -24.08 14.68
CA PRO A 32 -10.45 -24.74 14.94
C PRO A 32 -11.40 -23.78 15.67
N THR A 33 -12.62 -23.69 15.18
CA THR A 33 -13.72 -22.91 15.77
C THR A 33 -14.06 -23.42 17.16
N ASN A 34 -13.72 -22.67 18.20
CA ASN A 34 -14.35 -22.81 19.51
C ASN A 34 -14.69 -21.43 20.09
N SER A 35 -15.98 -21.26 20.31
CA SER A 35 -16.63 -20.13 20.92
C SER A 35 -16.28 -20.01 22.40
N TRP A 36 -15.81 -18.84 22.85
CA TRP A 36 -16.00 -18.36 24.23
C TRP A 36 -16.05 -16.84 24.28
N PHE A 37 -17.16 -16.33 24.79
CA PHE A 37 -17.40 -14.92 25.08
C PHE A 37 -16.59 -14.45 26.28
N GLY A 38 -15.92 -13.32 26.17
CA GLY A 38 -15.36 -12.59 27.30
C GLY A 38 -15.08 -11.14 26.89
N ARG A 39 -15.86 -10.19 27.44
CA ARG A 39 -15.62 -8.75 27.31
C ARG A 39 -14.46 -8.33 28.20
N PRO A 40 -13.62 -7.39 27.79
CA PRO A 40 -12.94 -6.51 28.71
C PRO A 40 -13.36 -5.04 28.57
N SER A 41 -13.29 -4.40 29.72
CA SER A 41 -13.65 -3.05 30.09
C SER A 41 -12.76 -1.97 29.48
N VAL A 42 -13.43 -0.83 29.26
CA VAL A 42 -12.88 0.48 28.83
C VAL A 42 -11.92 1.03 29.89
N GLY A 43 -10.74 1.44 29.45
CA GLY A 43 -9.82 2.30 30.19
C GLY A 43 -9.43 3.49 29.32
N GLU A 44 -9.95 4.67 29.66
CA GLU A 44 -9.58 5.97 29.09
C GLU A 44 -8.19 6.36 29.55
N SER A 45 -7.30 6.80 28.64
CA SER A 45 -6.20 7.69 29.00
C SER A 45 -5.96 8.72 27.89
N ASN A 46 -6.23 9.96 28.20
CA ASN A 46 -5.93 11.15 27.44
C ASN A 46 -4.42 11.40 27.41
N ALA A 47 -3.87 11.62 26.22
CA ALA A 47 -2.59 12.29 26.05
C ALA A 47 -2.69 13.26 24.86
N GLU A 48 -2.86 14.54 25.19
CA GLU A 48 -2.78 15.66 24.23
C GLU A 48 -1.32 15.87 23.83
N THR A 49 -1.01 15.73 22.54
CA THR A 49 0.29 16.13 21.99
C THR A 49 0.09 17.39 21.14
N ILE A 50 0.56 18.51 21.68
CA ILE A 50 0.54 19.82 21.02
C ILE A 50 1.69 19.89 20.01
N PHE A 51 1.37 19.97 18.72
CA PHE A 51 2.34 20.28 17.67
C PHE A 51 2.42 21.79 17.40
N HIS A 52 3.58 22.37 17.67
CA HIS A 52 3.92 23.74 17.30
C HIS A 52 4.34 23.81 15.84
N VAL A 53 3.52 24.44 15.00
CA VAL A 53 3.88 24.79 13.61
C VAL A 53 4.61 26.12 13.63
N ARG A 54 5.90 26.13 13.28
CA ARG A 54 6.68 27.33 13.04
C ARG A 54 6.45 27.83 11.62
N HIS A 55 5.80 28.97 11.50
CA HIS A 55 5.72 29.71 10.24
C HIS A 55 7.05 30.39 9.93
N VAL A 56 7.65 30.04 8.80
CA VAL A 56 8.77 30.78 8.23
C VAL A 56 8.19 31.82 7.27
N VAL A 57 8.33 33.08 7.64
CA VAL A 57 7.98 34.23 6.79
C VAL A 57 9.19 34.58 5.92
N VAL A 58 9.04 34.49 4.60
CA VAL A 58 10.04 34.94 3.64
C VAL A 58 9.65 36.35 3.17
N PRO A 59 10.50 37.38 3.32
CA PRO A 59 10.19 38.73 2.84
C PRO A 59 10.37 38.83 1.34
N CYS A 60 9.33 39.31 0.64
CA CYS A 60 9.42 39.77 -0.74
C CYS A 60 10.13 41.12 -0.82
N VAL A 61 11.25 41.16 -1.52
CA VAL A 61 11.90 42.40 -1.92
C VAL A 61 11.30 42.87 -3.25
N LEU A 62 10.62 44.01 -3.22
CA LEU A 62 10.15 44.77 -4.39
C LEU A 62 11.31 45.60 -4.92
N LEU A 63 11.73 45.37 -6.13
CA LEU A 63 12.57 46.30 -6.92
C LEU A 63 11.80 46.69 -8.18
N GLY A 64 11.46 47.97 -8.24
CA GLY A 64 10.84 48.58 -9.39
C GLY A 64 11.88 48.92 -10.48
N GLY A 65 11.45 49.00 -11.72
CA GLY A 65 12.32 49.38 -12.84
C GLY A 65 11.66 49.38 -14.20
N ILE A 66 11.09 50.51 -14.61
CA ILE A 66 11.17 51.20 -15.89
C ILE A 66 10.61 50.50 -17.16
N LEU A 67 9.59 51.18 -17.69
CA LEU A 67 8.93 51.07 -18.98
C LEU A 67 9.90 51.30 -20.15
N PHE A 68 9.97 50.37 -21.10
CA PHE A 68 10.23 50.64 -22.51
C PHE A 68 9.28 49.82 -23.37
N GLY A 69 8.40 50.50 -24.06
CA GLY A 69 7.52 49.91 -25.03
C GLY A 69 8.28 49.51 -26.31
N CYS A 70 8.12 48.26 -26.71
CA CYS A 70 8.32 47.83 -28.10
C CYS A 70 7.14 46.93 -28.46
N HIS A 71 6.36 47.41 -29.41
CA HIS A 71 5.38 46.62 -30.16
C HIS A 71 6.13 45.54 -30.91
N THR A 72 6.04 44.30 -30.44
CA THR A 72 6.41 43.15 -31.24
C THR A 72 5.20 42.21 -31.32
N SER A 73 4.91 41.82 -32.54
CA SER A 73 3.88 40.89 -32.97
C SER A 73 3.80 39.68 -32.01
N ARG A 74 2.63 39.48 -31.46
CA ARG A 74 2.30 38.25 -30.68
C ARG A 74 2.29 37.06 -31.65
N ASP A 75 3.44 36.46 -31.86
CA ASP A 75 3.47 35.03 -32.18
C ASP A 75 2.97 34.31 -30.93
N SER A 76 1.69 33.88 -30.97
CA SER A 76 1.10 33.00 -29.97
C SER A 76 1.70 31.61 -30.13
N SER A 77 2.98 31.48 -29.84
CA SER A 77 3.55 30.17 -29.55
C SER A 77 2.92 29.71 -28.25
N SER A 78 1.80 29.01 -28.40
CA SER A 78 1.17 28.23 -27.34
C SER A 78 2.23 27.26 -26.81
N THR A 79 2.95 27.69 -25.78
CA THR A 79 3.84 26.84 -25.02
C THR A 79 2.96 25.76 -24.41
N ARG A 80 2.84 24.63 -25.12
CA ARG A 80 2.12 23.45 -24.65
C ARG A 80 2.81 23.04 -23.36
N GLN A 81 2.24 23.42 -22.22
CA GLN A 81 2.72 22.94 -20.93
C GLN A 81 2.85 21.40 -21.01
N PRO A 82 3.96 20.84 -20.53
CA PRO A 82 4.12 19.39 -20.48
C PRO A 82 2.88 18.81 -19.80
N ARG A 83 2.14 17.97 -20.50
CA ARG A 83 0.98 17.30 -19.93
C ARG A 83 1.50 16.41 -18.80
N GLU A 84 1.18 16.75 -17.56
CA GLU A 84 1.53 15.98 -16.38
C GLU A 84 1.11 14.51 -16.61
N ALA A 85 1.96 13.54 -16.23
CA ALA A 85 1.66 12.13 -16.43
C ALA A 85 0.34 11.77 -15.72
N ALA A 86 -0.56 11.10 -16.44
CA ALA A 86 -1.86 10.70 -15.90
C ALA A 86 -1.72 9.65 -14.78
N VAL A 87 -0.68 8.79 -14.86
CA VAL A 87 -0.31 7.84 -13.81
C VAL A 87 1.15 8.11 -13.42
N LEU A 88 1.39 8.25 -12.13
CA LEU A 88 2.72 8.43 -11.56
C LEU A 88 2.95 7.41 -10.45
N ILE A 89 3.95 6.56 -10.60
CA ILE A 89 4.34 5.59 -9.59
C ILE A 89 5.63 6.04 -8.92
N GLN A 90 5.58 6.16 -7.60
CA GLN A 90 6.70 6.48 -6.73
C GLN A 90 7.08 5.21 -5.97
N LYS A 91 8.06 4.47 -6.49
CA LYS A 91 8.55 3.25 -5.87
C LYS A 91 9.74 3.57 -4.98
N GLU A 92 9.53 3.47 -3.68
CA GLU A 92 10.55 3.73 -2.67
C GLU A 92 11.56 2.57 -2.59
N PRO A 93 12.80 2.84 -2.20
CA PRO A 93 13.77 1.79 -1.89
C PRO A 93 13.25 0.85 -0.80
N VAL A 94 13.65 -0.41 -0.85
CA VAL A 94 13.36 -1.39 0.21
C VAL A 94 13.99 -0.92 1.52
N VAL A 95 13.20 -0.90 2.58
CA VAL A 95 13.70 -0.67 3.95
C VAL A 95 13.91 -2.03 4.60
N PHE A 96 15.15 -2.36 4.90
CA PHE A 96 15.53 -3.64 5.46
C PHE A 96 16.23 -3.48 6.81
N ALA A 97 15.85 -4.32 7.79
CA ALA A 97 16.53 -4.47 9.06
C ALA A 97 16.65 -5.96 9.43
N SER A 98 17.78 -6.33 10.03
CA SER A 98 17.95 -7.62 10.70
C SER A 98 18.27 -7.37 12.16
N ARG A 99 17.54 -8.04 13.06
CA ARG A 99 17.61 -7.83 14.51
C ARG A 99 17.77 -9.16 15.23
N THR A 100 18.59 -9.15 16.25
CA THR A 100 18.72 -10.30 17.16
C THR A 100 17.92 -10.02 18.43
N PHE A 101 17.20 -11.03 18.93
CA PHE A 101 16.41 -10.92 20.15
C PHE A 101 16.72 -12.04 21.16
N ASP A 102 16.43 -11.77 22.44
CA ASP A 102 16.44 -12.79 23.49
C ASP A 102 15.07 -13.52 23.49
N PRO A 103 15.01 -14.84 23.25
CA PRO A 103 13.74 -15.57 23.27
C PRO A 103 13.02 -15.52 24.63
N ALA A 104 13.76 -15.29 25.74
CA ALA A 104 13.16 -15.15 27.07
C ALA A 104 12.57 -13.75 27.32
N ALA A 105 12.99 -12.74 26.51
CA ALA A 105 12.56 -11.35 26.64
C ALA A 105 12.46 -10.70 25.25
N PRO A 106 11.52 -11.14 24.38
CA PRO A 106 11.37 -10.58 23.05
C PRO A 106 11.02 -9.09 23.11
N PRO A 107 11.53 -8.26 22.16
CA PRO A 107 11.21 -6.84 22.09
C PRO A 107 9.71 -6.60 21.93
N ALA A 108 9.20 -5.52 22.51
CA ALA A 108 7.77 -5.18 22.46
C ALA A 108 7.28 -4.84 21.04
N ASP A 109 8.16 -4.43 20.13
CA ASP A 109 7.88 -4.12 18.74
C ASP A 109 8.06 -5.34 17.80
N MET A 110 8.49 -6.48 18.33
CA MET A 110 8.54 -7.74 17.59
C MET A 110 7.14 -8.33 17.44
N PRO A 111 6.72 -8.75 16.23
CA PRO A 111 5.48 -9.47 16.06
C PRO A 111 5.53 -10.82 16.82
N PRO A 112 4.38 -11.37 17.24
CA PRO A 112 4.35 -12.71 17.82
C PRO A 112 4.80 -13.73 16.78
N LEU A 113 5.75 -14.57 17.14
CA LEU A 113 6.17 -15.66 16.27
C LEU A 113 5.02 -16.63 16.00
N PRO A 114 4.87 -17.14 14.77
CA PRO A 114 3.96 -18.23 14.48
C PRO A 114 4.26 -19.49 15.33
N PRO A 115 3.26 -20.32 15.64
CA PRO A 115 3.48 -21.54 16.40
C PRO A 115 4.52 -22.46 15.74
N GLY A 116 5.57 -22.78 16.49
CA GLY A 116 6.66 -23.68 16.03
C GLY A 116 7.81 -22.95 15.32
N GLU A 117 7.70 -21.63 15.12
CA GLU A 117 8.79 -20.80 14.59
C GLU A 117 9.69 -20.27 15.72
N SER A 118 10.96 -20.14 15.41
CA SER A 118 11.96 -19.54 16.31
C SER A 118 12.56 -18.23 15.79
N ALA A 119 12.28 -17.89 14.55
CA ALA A 119 12.66 -16.67 13.86
C ALA A 119 11.51 -16.21 12.95
N GLU A 120 11.61 -15.04 12.37
CA GLU A 120 10.60 -14.53 11.42
C GLU A 120 11.20 -13.48 10.49
N CYS A 121 10.81 -13.54 9.22
CA CYS A 121 10.95 -12.45 8.27
C CYS A 121 9.61 -11.75 8.06
N ASP A 122 9.39 -10.65 8.78
CA ASP A 122 8.19 -9.80 8.61
C ASP A 122 8.33 -8.93 7.36
N SER A 123 7.35 -8.98 6.46
CA SER A 123 7.35 -8.23 5.21
C SER A 123 6.07 -7.41 5.04
N ASP A 124 6.22 -6.08 5.03
CA ASP A 124 5.13 -5.14 4.83
C ASP A 124 5.19 -4.54 3.43
N PHE A 125 4.25 -4.90 2.56
CA PHE A 125 4.03 -4.23 1.27
C PHE A 125 3.09 -3.05 1.49
N LEU A 126 3.64 -1.84 1.54
CA LEU A 126 2.89 -0.62 1.77
C LEU A 126 2.54 0.03 0.44
N SER A 127 1.28 0.43 0.27
CA SER A 127 0.82 1.19 -0.88
C SER A 127 -0.10 2.32 -0.44
N ARG A 128 0.04 3.47 -1.10
CA ARG A 128 -0.82 4.63 -0.91
C ARG A 128 -1.15 5.24 -2.26
N ALA A 129 -2.44 5.33 -2.58
CA ALA A 129 -2.91 6.01 -3.76
C ALA A 129 -3.45 7.40 -3.43
N SER A 130 -3.24 8.36 -4.35
CA SER A 130 -3.87 9.67 -4.38
C SER A 130 -4.45 9.89 -5.77
N VAL A 131 -5.70 10.32 -5.85
CA VAL A 131 -6.44 10.45 -7.10
C VAL A 131 -6.87 11.90 -7.27
N ARG A 132 -6.69 12.45 -8.48
CA ARG A 132 -7.22 13.76 -8.87
C ARG A 132 -8.27 13.59 -9.95
N GLY A 133 -9.30 14.41 -9.89
CA GLY A 133 -10.37 14.42 -10.88
C GLY A 133 -10.83 15.83 -11.16
N GLN A 134 -11.51 15.98 -12.29
CA GLN A 134 -12.12 17.23 -12.72
C GLN A 134 -13.64 17.11 -12.62
N PRO A 135 -14.30 17.81 -11.68
CA PRO A 135 -15.75 17.84 -11.60
C PRO A 135 -16.31 18.76 -12.68
N ARG A 136 -17.43 18.34 -13.28
CA ARG A 136 -18.27 19.14 -14.18
C ARG A 136 -19.68 19.15 -13.60
N ARG A 137 -20.09 20.27 -13.04
CA ARG A 137 -21.45 20.43 -12.51
C ARG A 137 -22.49 20.40 -13.63
N THR A 138 -23.56 19.64 -13.42
CA THR A 138 -24.73 19.59 -14.29
C THR A 138 -25.84 20.49 -13.76
N ASP A 139 -25.99 20.55 -12.42
CA ASP A 139 -26.90 21.44 -11.69
C ASP A 139 -26.39 21.69 -10.27
N ALA A 140 -27.24 22.19 -9.37
CA ALA A 140 -26.87 22.55 -8.00
C ALA A 140 -26.50 21.32 -7.14
N THR A 141 -26.98 20.12 -7.49
CA THR A 141 -26.88 18.89 -6.70
C THR A 141 -26.25 17.72 -7.45
N HIS A 142 -25.87 17.92 -8.72
CA HIS A 142 -25.29 16.87 -9.56
C HIS A 142 -24.03 17.36 -10.26
N ALA A 143 -23.05 16.49 -10.33
CA ALA A 143 -21.82 16.66 -11.11
C ALA A 143 -21.32 15.33 -11.68
N THR A 144 -20.59 15.42 -12.79
CA THR A 144 -19.80 14.30 -13.30
C THR A 144 -18.33 14.54 -12.98
N LEU A 145 -17.69 13.65 -12.25
CA LEU A 145 -16.29 13.69 -11.89
C LEU A 145 -15.47 12.82 -12.86
N THR A 146 -14.55 13.42 -13.60
CA THR A 146 -13.65 12.67 -14.50
C THR A 146 -12.28 12.50 -13.84
N ILE A 147 -11.79 11.26 -13.69
CA ILE A 147 -10.48 10.99 -13.11
C ILE A 147 -9.40 11.39 -14.11
N THR A 148 -8.49 12.27 -13.70
CA THR A 148 -7.44 12.85 -14.57
C THR A 148 -6.05 12.41 -14.20
N GLN A 149 -5.79 12.06 -12.93
CA GLN A 149 -4.47 11.65 -12.46
C GLN A 149 -4.60 10.68 -11.29
N VAL A 150 -3.69 9.70 -11.28
CA VAL A 150 -3.47 8.77 -10.15
C VAL A 150 -1.97 8.79 -9.80
N ILE A 151 -1.67 9.00 -8.53
CA ILE A 151 -0.31 8.92 -7.98
C ILE A 151 -0.31 7.78 -6.97
N VAL A 152 0.61 6.82 -7.12
CA VAL A 152 0.75 5.72 -6.15
C VAL A 152 2.17 5.68 -5.61
N THR A 153 2.29 5.69 -4.29
CA THR A 153 3.56 5.45 -3.59
C THR A 153 3.60 4.02 -3.09
N LEU A 154 4.70 3.32 -3.38
CA LEU A 154 4.95 1.93 -2.96
C LEU A 154 6.18 1.88 -2.07
N GLN A 155 6.15 1.05 -1.02
CA GLN A 155 7.30 0.77 -0.18
C GLN A 155 7.25 -0.69 0.27
N LEU A 156 8.40 -1.36 0.30
CA LEU A 156 8.57 -2.65 0.97
C LEU A 156 9.42 -2.43 2.22
N ARG A 157 8.91 -2.89 3.37
CA ARG A 157 9.65 -2.97 4.63
C ARG A 157 9.86 -4.42 5.00
N LEU A 158 11.08 -4.75 5.38
CA LEU A 158 11.51 -6.09 5.74
C LEU A 158 12.23 -6.06 7.08
N ASN A 159 11.80 -6.91 7.99
CA ASN A 159 12.47 -7.10 9.27
C ASN A 159 12.73 -8.59 9.48
N ILE A 160 13.98 -8.99 9.59
CA ILE A 160 14.35 -10.33 10.01
C ILE A 160 14.60 -10.30 11.53
N TRP A 161 13.91 -11.17 12.24
CA TRP A 161 14.04 -11.37 13.67
C TRP A 161 14.69 -12.73 13.94
N LEU A 162 15.93 -12.73 14.48
CA LEU A 162 16.69 -13.93 14.78
C LEU A 162 16.90 -14.07 16.29
N PRO A 163 16.70 -15.25 16.88
CA PRO A 163 17.03 -15.46 18.26
C PRO A 163 18.54 -15.34 18.48
N ALA A 164 18.96 -14.94 19.69
CA ALA A 164 20.34 -14.97 20.06
C ALA A 164 20.89 -16.41 19.91
N GLY A 165 22.03 -16.55 19.19
CA GLY A 165 22.60 -17.85 18.86
C GLY A 165 21.92 -18.60 17.72
N ALA A 166 21.12 -17.93 16.88
CA ALA A 166 20.54 -18.50 15.66
C ALA A 166 21.61 -19.21 14.83
N THR A 167 21.26 -20.37 14.29
CA THR A 167 22.14 -21.10 13.36
C THR A 167 22.20 -20.37 12.02
N GLN A 168 23.25 -20.61 11.24
CA GLN A 168 23.37 -20.10 9.89
C GLN A 168 22.20 -20.58 8.99
N ILE A 169 21.80 -21.85 9.14
CA ILE A 169 20.69 -22.44 8.37
C ILE A 169 19.38 -21.66 8.64
N LEU A 170 19.11 -21.32 9.89
CA LEU A 170 17.93 -20.53 10.26
C LEU A 170 18.01 -19.11 9.67
N ALA A 171 19.16 -18.45 9.76
CA ALA A 171 19.35 -17.12 9.20
C ALA A 171 19.21 -17.11 7.66
N GLU A 172 19.72 -18.12 6.98
CA GLU A 172 19.59 -18.31 5.53
C GLU A 172 18.13 -18.59 5.14
N HIS A 173 17.38 -19.31 5.97
CA HIS A 173 15.95 -19.54 5.77
C HIS A 173 15.17 -18.22 5.82
N GLU A 174 15.35 -17.40 6.85
CA GLU A 174 14.68 -16.10 6.94
C GLU A 174 15.09 -15.15 5.80
N ASP A 175 16.36 -15.22 5.37
CA ASP A 175 16.82 -14.50 4.20
C ASP A 175 16.12 -14.96 2.90
N GLY A 176 15.72 -16.22 2.81
CA GLY A 176 14.93 -16.76 1.71
C GLY A 176 13.55 -16.10 1.62
N HIS A 177 12.86 -15.89 2.74
CA HIS A 177 11.60 -15.15 2.80
C HIS A 177 11.78 -13.70 2.31
N ARG A 178 12.87 -13.03 2.73
CA ARG A 178 13.23 -11.69 2.24
C ARG A 178 13.40 -11.68 0.72
N GLN A 179 14.14 -12.64 0.16
CA GLN A 179 14.37 -12.72 -1.29
C GLN A 179 13.06 -12.89 -2.07
N ILE A 180 12.12 -13.71 -1.57
CA ILE A 180 10.80 -13.88 -2.17
C ILE A 180 10.03 -12.55 -2.14
N ALA A 181 10.00 -11.84 -1.01
CA ALA A 181 9.31 -10.55 -0.91
C ALA A 181 9.91 -9.50 -1.86
N GLU A 182 11.25 -9.40 -1.94
CA GLU A 182 11.93 -8.51 -2.88
C GLU A 182 11.63 -8.85 -4.34
N TYR A 183 11.55 -10.13 -4.70
CA TYR A 183 11.16 -10.57 -6.05
C TYR A 183 9.78 -10.03 -6.45
N TYR A 184 8.78 -10.17 -5.58
CA TYR A 184 7.45 -9.61 -5.82
C TYR A 184 7.47 -8.09 -5.92
N TYR A 185 8.27 -7.44 -5.09
CA TYR A 185 8.41 -5.98 -5.13
C TYR A 185 9.07 -5.47 -6.40
N GLN A 186 9.94 -6.26 -7.06
CA GLN A 186 10.60 -5.84 -8.31
C GLN A 186 9.62 -5.42 -9.39
N THR A 187 8.46 -6.08 -9.49
CA THR A 187 7.44 -5.83 -10.52
C THR A 187 6.21 -5.08 -10.00
N ALA A 188 6.21 -4.67 -8.73
CA ALA A 188 5.09 -4.02 -8.06
C ALA A 188 4.64 -2.71 -8.73
N ASP A 189 5.61 -1.93 -9.25
CA ASP A 189 5.36 -0.70 -10.02
C ASP A 189 4.57 -0.96 -11.30
N LYS A 190 4.94 -1.99 -12.08
CA LYS A 190 4.22 -2.36 -13.30
C LYS A 190 2.80 -2.83 -13.00
N LEU A 191 2.63 -3.61 -11.95
CA LEU A 191 1.32 -4.10 -11.53
C LEU A 191 0.40 -2.93 -11.17
N VAL A 192 0.86 -2.02 -10.31
CA VAL A 192 0.02 -0.89 -9.88
C VAL A 192 -0.22 0.12 -11.00
N GLU A 193 0.71 0.28 -11.94
CA GLU A 193 0.53 1.11 -13.13
C GLU A 193 -0.61 0.58 -14.00
N LEU A 194 -0.67 -0.74 -14.23
CA LEU A 194 -1.77 -1.37 -14.95
C LEU A 194 -3.11 -1.12 -14.25
N ILE A 195 -3.19 -1.32 -12.94
CA ILE A 195 -4.40 -1.08 -12.15
C ILE A 195 -4.80 0.40 -12.24
N ALA A 196 -3.90 1.33 -11.94
CA ALA A 196 -4.15 2.76 -11.91
C ALA A 196 -4.62 3.30 -13.28
N SER A 197 -4.01 2.79 -14.36
CA SER A 197 -4.36 3.18 -15.73
C SER A 197 -5.81 2.88 -16.08
N THR A 198 -6.43 1.85 -15.49
CA THR A 198 -7.84 1.51 -15.73
C THR A 198 -8.81 2.56 -15.20
N TYR A 199 -8.36 3.45 -14.30
CA TYR A 199 -9.20 4.50 -13.74
C TYR A 199 -9.10 5.83 -14.50
N ILE A 200 -8.04 6.07 -15.25
CA ILE A 200 -7.86 7.32 -15.99
C ILE A 200 -8.97 7.49 -17.02
N GLY A 201 -9.62 8.67 -16.99
CA GLY A 201 -10.74 9.01 -17.87
C GLY A 201 -12.09 8.43 -17.43
N LYS A 202 -12.15 7.59 -16.39
CA LYS A 202 -13.43 7.15 -15.83
C LYS A 202 -14.25 8.35 -15.36
N ARG A 203 -15.55 8.30 -15.63
CA ARG A 203 -16.54 9.28 -15.21
C ARG A 203 -17.39 8.69 -14.10
N LEU A 204 -17.53 9.43 -13.01
CA LEU A 204 -18.28 9.04 -11.83
C LEU A 204 -19.36 10.09 -11.60
N GLU A 205 -20.59 9.65 -11.33
CA GLU A 205 -21.68 10.54 -10.97
C GLU A 205 -21.57 10.90 -9.49
N VAL A 206 -21.67 12.20 -9.22
CA VAL A 206 -21.59 12.78 -7.88
C VAL A 206 -22.89 13.52 -7.61
N THR A 207 -23.53 13.21 -6.49
CA THR A 207 -24.79 13.84 -6.08
C THR A 207 -24.72 14.26 -4.63
N GLY A 208 -25.24 15.45 -4.30
CA GLY A 208 -25.29 15.95 -2.93
C GLY A 208 -25.48 17.45 -2.86
N ALA A 209 -25.71 17.95 -1.65
CA ALA A 209 -25.83 19.39 -1.39
C ALA A 209 -24.46 20.08 -1.46
N ASP A 210 -23.39 19.38 -1.09
CA ASP A 210 -21.99 19.81 -1.20
C ASP A 210 -21.25 18.92 -2.19
N LEU A 211 -21.26 19.32 -3.46
CA LEU A 211 -20.63 18.56 -4.54
C LEU A 211 -19.10 18.46 -4.42
N ASP A 212 -18.46 19.41 -3.75
CA ASP A 212 -17.01 19.41 -3.59
C ASP A 212 -16.60 18.37 -2.53
N ALA A 213 -17.34 18.30 -1.41
CA ALA A 213 -17.15 17.27 -0.39
C ALA A 213 -17.46 15.86 -0.93
N GLU A 214 -18.55 15.69 -1.67
CA GLU A 214 -18.91 14.40 -2.26
C GLU A 214 -17.90 13.98 -3.35
N SER A 215 -17.37 14.91 -4.14
CA SER A 215 -16.30 14.63 -5.11
C SER A 215 -15.02 14.17 -4.42
N ALA A 216 -14.61 14.83 -3.34
CA ALA A 216 -13.43 14.45 -2.55
C ALA A 216 -13.59 13.04 -1.97
N LYS A 217 -14.76 12.72 -1.41
CA LYS A 217 -15.09 11.39 -0.91
C LYS A 217 -15.04 10.32 -2.01
N MET A 218 -15.55 10.62 -3.20
CA MET A 218 -15.51 9.70 -4.33
C MET A 218 -14.07 9.43 -4.79
N LEU A 219 -13.21 10.46 -4.84
CA LEU A 219 -11.78 10.29 -5.16
C LEU A 219 -11.07 9.42 -4.11
N GLN A 220 -11.41 9.58 -2.82
CA GLN A 220 -10.87 8.75 -1.75
C GLN A 220 -11.30 7.29 -1.88
N LEU A 221 -12.54 7.01 -2.25
CA LEU A 221 -13.03 5.66 -2.52
C LEU A 221 -12.24 5.01 -3.68
N VAL A 222 -12.02 5.75 -4.76
CA VAL A 222 -11.20 5.26 -5.88
C VAL A 222 -9.75 4.98 -5.46
N ALA A 223 -9.15 5.85 -4.63
CA ALA A 223 -7.80 5.62 -4.10
C ALA A 223 -7.74 4.34 -3.26
N THR A 224 -8.77 4.10 -2.44
CA THR A 224 -8.91 2.87 -1.65
C THR A 224 -9.06 1.64 -2.54
N ASP A 225 -9.89 1.71 -3.58
CA ASP A 225 -10.08 0.60 -4.53
C ASP A 225 -8.78 0.23 -5.24
N ILE A 226 -8.00 1.22 -5.70
CA ILE A 226 -6.69 0.99 -6.33
C ILE A 226 -5.74 0.26 -5.36
N THR A 227 -5.67 0.73 -4.12
CA THR A 227 -4.82 0.13 -3.08
C THR A 227 -5.25 -1.30 -2.76
N ASN A 228 -6.55 -1.54 -2.59
CA ASN A 228 -7.10 -2.87 -2.31
C ASN A 228 -6.84 -3.84 -3.46
N GLU A 229 -7.03 -3.39 -4.70
CA GLU A 229 -6.79 -4.22 -5.88
C GLU A 229 -5.31 -4.57 -6.03
N TYR A 230 -4.41 -3.61 -5.80
CA TYR A 230 -2.98 -3.85 -5.77
C TYR A 230 -2.61 -4.89 -4.70
N ASN A 231 -3.07 -4.71 -3.46
CA ASN A 231 -2.77 -5.64 -2.37
C ASN A 231 -3.34 -7.05 -2.63
N ARG A 232 -4.50 -7.13 -3.28
CA ARG A 232 -5.10 -8.42 -3.67
C ARG A 232 -4.29 -9.15 -4.73
N GLN A 233 -3.71 -8.43 -5.69
CA GLN A 233 -2.94 -9.01 -6.79
C GLN A 233 -1.47 -9.27 -6.42
N LEU A 234 -0.88 -8.40 -5.60
CA LEU A 234 0.48 -8.58 -5.09
C LEU A 234 0.46 -9.53 -3.89
N ASN A 235 0.17 -10.80 -4.13
CA ASN A 235 0.06 -11.82 -3.08
C ASN A 235 1.26 -12.78 -3.13
N SER A 236 2.26 -12.55 -2.26
CA SER A 236 3.43 -13.42 -2.12
C SER A 236 3.17 -14.64 -1.21
N ASN A 237 2.06 -14.66 -0.46
CA ASN A 237 1.80 -15.67 0.56
C ASN A 237 1.86 -17.12 0.05
N PRO A 238 1.27 -17.49 -1.11
CA PRO A 238 1.38 -18.87 -1.59
C PRO A 238 2.82 -19.30 -1.84
N THR A 239 3.67 -18.39 -2.33
CA THR A 239 5.09 -18.67 -2.58
C THR A 239 5.87 -18.79 -1.28
N GLN A 240 5.59 -17.95 -0.28
CA GLN A 240 6.19 -18.02 1.06
C GLN A 240 5.83 -19.35 1.73
N LEU A 241 4.56 -19.76 1.72
CA LEU A 241 4.10 -21.03 2.26
C LEU A 241 4.72 -22.23 1.52
N LEU A 242 4.88 -22.15 0.19
CA LEU A 242 5.54 -23.21 -0.56
C LEU A 242 7.01 -23.32 -0.17
N TYR A 243 7.68 -22.20 0.03
CA TYR A 243 9.07 -22.17 0.50
C TYR A 243 9.21 -22.82 1.89
N ASP A 244 8.33 -22.51 2.83
CA ASP A 244 8.29 -23.16 4.15
C ASP A 244 8.08 -24.66 4.05
N ASN A 245 7.15 -25.10 3.19
CA ASN A 245 6.91 -26.53 2.96
C ASN A 245 8.14 -27.25 2.36
N ILE A 246 8.87 -26.60 1.45
CA ILE A 246 10.08 -27.18 0.83
C ILE A 246 11.20 -27.32 1.87
N THR A 247 11.37 -26.32 2.74
CA THR A 247 12.47 -26.26 3.71
C THR A 247 12.12 -26.91 5.05
N ASP A 248 10.86 -27.30 5.25
CA ASP A 248 10.32 -27.70 6.57
C ASP A 248 10.76 -26.72 7.66
N HIS A 249 10.58 -25.41 7.39
CA HIS A 249 11.00 -24.32 8.31
C HIS A 249 12.47 -24.47 8.76
N SER A 250 13.36 -24.66 7.83
CA SER A 250 14.81 -24.87 8.05
C SER A 250 15.23 -26.21 8.70
N ARG A 251 14.30 -27.16 8.90
CA ARG A 251 14.58 -28.40 9.67
C ARG A 251 15.08 -29.57 8.83
N ASN A 252 14.88 -29.57 7.52
CA ASN A 252 15.20 -30.71 6.64
C ASN A 252 16.53 -30.57 5.89
N GLY A 253 17.30 -29.49 6.12
CA GLY A 253 18.60 -29.26 5.52
C GLY A 253 18.59 -28.94 4.02
N VAL A 254 17.42 -28.63 3.44
CA VAL A 254 17.32 -28.11 2.05
C VAL A 254 17.97 -26.74 1.99
N ILE A 255 18.79 -26.51 0.95
CA ILE A 255 19.49 -25.25 0.74
C ILE A 255 18.46 -24.15 0.44
N ALA A 256 18.46 -23.07 1.24
CA ALA A 256 17.49 -21.99 1.15
C ALA A 256 17.41 -21.39 -0.26
N LYS A 257 18.55 -21.14 -0.91
CA LYS A 257 18.62 -20.62 -2.29
C LYS A 257 17.87 -21.49 -3.30
N ASP A 258 18.07 -22.80 -3.25
CA ASP A 258 17.45 -23.74 -4.19
C ASP A 258 15.93 -23.82 -3.95
N ALA A 259 15.52 -23.76 -2.67
CA ALA A 259 14.13 -23.73 -2.28
C ALA A 259 13.42 -22.44 -2.74
N VAL A 260 14.06 -21.27 -2.63
CA VAL A 260 13.55 -20.00 -3.15
C VAL A 260 13.33 -20.08 -4.66
N GLU A 261 14.32 -20.54 -5.41
CA GLU A 261 14.22 -20.68 -6.87
C GLU A 261 13.06 -21.61 -7.25
N HIS A 262 12.91 -22.73 -6.54
CA HIS A 262 11.83 -23.69 -6.78
C HIS A 262 10.46 -23.09 -6.45
N ALA A 263 10.31 -22.37 -5.33
CA ALA A 263 9.06 -21.72 -4.93
C ALA A 263 8.63 -20.64 -5.93
N LEU A 264 9.56 -19.79 -6.37
CA LEU A 264 9.29 -18.75 -7.37
C LEU A 264 8.92 -19.31 -8.74
N LYS A 265 9.58 -20.39 -9.17
CA LYS A 265 9.26 -21.07 -10.43
C LYS A 265 7.85 -21.65 -10.43
N ASN A 266 7.43 -22.28 -9.33
CA ASN A 266 6.08 -22.82 -9.22
C ASN A 266 5.02 -21.74 -9.18
N ALA A 267 5.26 -20.64 -8.47
CA ALA A 267 4.37 -19.48 -8.47
C ALA A 267 4.16 -18.90 -9.89
N ALA A 268 5.22 -18.84 -10.70
CA ALA A 268 5.13 -18.38 -12.08
C ALA A 268 4.32 -19.34 -12.97
N ILE A 269 4.43 -20.64 -12.74
CA ILE A 269 3.65 -21.66 -13.47
C ILE A 269 2.17 -21.57 -13.11
N GLU A 270 1.83 -21.42 -11.83
CA GLU A 270 0.44 -21.26 -11.37
C GLU A 270 -0.19 -19.98 -11.90
N ALA A 271 0.55 -18.87 -11.91
CA ALA A 271 0.08 -17.61 -12.47
C ALA A 271 -0.16 -17.67 -13.99
N ALA A 272 0.55 -18.53 -14.72
CA ALA A 272 0.40 -18.71 -16.16
C ALA A 272 -0.76 -19.66 -16.54
N GLN A 273 -1.32 -20.42 -15.59
CA GLN A 273 -2.47 -21.28 -15.85
C GLN A 273 -3.74 -20.44 -15.97
N PRO A 274 -4.52 -20.56 -17.07
CA PRO A 274 -5.79 -19.88 -17.16
C PRO A 274 -6.69 -20.40 -16.04
N THR A 275 -7.20 -19.46 -15.23
CA THR A 275 -8.22 -19.77 -14.21
C THR A 275 -9.42 -20.37 -14.91
N SER A 276 -9.41 -21.71 -15.06
CA SER A 276 -10.59 -22.47 -15.50
C SER A 276 -11.69 -22.23 -14.47
N GLY A 277 -12.69 -21.45 -14.88
CA GLY A 277 -13.71 -20.83 -14.07
C GLY A 277 -14.20 -21.64 -12.87
N ARG A 278 -14.14 -21.00 -11.73
CA ARG A 278 -14.95 -21.33 -10.55
C ARG A 278 -16.18 -20.43 -10.51
#